data_3529eac7acec037d89b1bfd87e1dd2b1
#
_entry.id   3529eac7acec037d89b1bfd87e1dd2b1
#
_cell.length_a   1.000
_cell.length_b   1.000
_cell.length_c   1.000
_cell.angle_alpha   90.00
_cell.angle_beta   90.00
_cell.angle_gamma   90.00
#
_symmetry.space_group_name_H-M   'P 1'
#
loop_
_entity.id
_entity.type
_entity.pdbx_description
1 polymer ?
#
loop_
_entity_poly.entity_id
_entity_poly.type
_entity_poly.pdbx_seq_one_letter_code
_entity_poly.pdbx_strand_id
1 'polypeptide(L)'
;EIPASVETIEATAFKGCSSLATVTFEKGSQLKTIGGGYYSYSSSYYYGAFCQLKNLMTVDMSACTQIETIGECAFYGDFELRLFKIGTEIPPTCENYAFSGINPYSVLKVPSGCADAYKAATEWKRFASTTGLDE
;
A
#
# COMPACT_ATOMS: atom_id res chain seq x y z
N GLU A 1 10.02 -1.91 11.23
CA GLU A 1 10.30 -0.71 10.43
C GLU A 1 11.18 -1.06 9.23
N ILE A 2 10.85 -0.53 8.05
CA ILE A 2 11.63 -0.71 6.81
C ILE A 2 12.73 0.37 6.77
N PRO A 3 14.02 -0.02 6.62
CA PRO A 3 15.14 0.94 6.58
C PRO A 3 15.04 1.93 5.42
N ALA A 4 15.58 3.14 5.63
CA ALA A 4 15.53 4.23 4.64
C ALA A 4 16.23 3.89 3.32
N SER A 5 17.25 3.04 3.35
CA SER A 5 18.04 2.66 2.17
C SER A 5 17.31 1.69 1.22
N VAL A 6 16.17 1.12 1.63
CA VAL A 6 15.42 0.19 0.79
C VAL A 6 14.74 0.95 -0.36
N GLU A 7 15.06 0.59 -1.59
CA GLU A 7 14.50 1.20 -2.80
C GLU A 7 13.36 0.39 -3.41
N THR A 8 13.37 -0.92 -3.20
CA THR A 8 12.37 -1.83 -3.76
C THR A 8 11.98 -2.87 -2.72
N ILE A 9 10.68 -3.10 -2.61
CA ILE A 9 10.14 -4.27 -1.91
C ILE A 9 9.61 -5.20 -3.00
N GLU A 10 10.20 -6.37 -3.13
CA GLU A 10 9.86 -7.28 -4.21
C GLU A 10 8.56 -8.05 -3.97
N ALA A 11 8.02 -8.60 -5.04
CA ALA A 11 6.85 -9.48 -4.97
C ALA A 11 7.09 -10.60 -3.97
N THR A 12 6.08 -10.95 -3.19
CA THR A 12 6.11 -11.98 -2.15
C THR A 12 7.00 -11.69 -0.93
N ALA A 13 7.63 -10.52 -0.85
CA ALA A 13 8.59 -10.21 0.23
C ALA A 13 8.04 -10.47 1.64
N PHE A 14 6.75 -10.18 1.88
CA PHE A 14 6.10 -10.41 3.17
C PHE A 14 5.01 -11.49 3.12
N LYS A 15 5.02 -12.31 2.07
CA LYS A 15 4.05 -13.40 1.94
C LYS A 15 4.13 -14.33 3.14
N GLY A 16 2.98 -14.64 3.70
CA GLY A 16 2.89 -15.55 4.86
C GLY A 16 3.22 -14.91 6.19
N CYS A 17 3.52 -13.62 6.25
CA CYS A 17 3.75 -12.92 7.52
C CYS A 17 2.43 -12.66 8.25
N SER A 18 1.77 -13.73 8.67
CA SER A 18 0.40 -13.72 9.18
C SER A 18 0.21 -12.96 10.49
N SER A 19 1.28 -12.69 11.23
CA SER A 19 1.23 -11.93 12.48
C SER A 19 1.57 -10.44 12.29
N LEU A 20 1.91 -10.03 11.07
CA LEU A 20 2.28 -8.65 10.77
C LEU A 20 1.04 -7.75 10.89
N ALA A 21 1.07 -6.80 11.81
CA ALA A 21 -0.04 -5.90 12.07
C ALA A 21 0.24 -4.45 11.62
N THR A 22 1.49 -4.04 11.63
CA THR A 22 1.89 -2.66 11.31
C THR A 22 3.17 -2.65 10.50
N VAL A 23 3.18 -1.85 9.44
CA VAL A 23 4.38 -1.60 8.62
C VAL A 23 4.68 -0.11 8.70
N THR A 24 5.93 0.23 9.03
CA THR A 24 6.42 1.60 9.08
C THR A 24 7.71 1.72 8.28
N PHE A 25 8.04 2.95 7.91
CA PHE A 25 9.23 3.25 7.11
C PHE A 25 10.09 4.29 7.83
N GLU A 26 11.38 4.05 7.85
CA GLU A 26 12.33 4.99 8.43
C GLU A 26 12.31 6.33 7.70
N LYS A 27 12.48 7.41 8.44
CA LYS A 27 12.57 8.77 7.90
C LYS A 27 13.62 8.86 6.80
N GLY A 28 13.32 9.54 5.70
CA GLY A 28 14.21 9.63 4.55
C GLY A 28 14.15 8.43 3.62
N SER A 29 13.05 7.67 3.67
CA SER A 29 12.85 6.49 2.83
C SER A 29 13.12 6.78 1.35
N GLN A 30 13.92 5.91 0.74
CA GLN A 30 14.26 5.94 -0.69
C GLN A 30 13.40 4.98 -1.50
N LEU A 31 12.33 4.46 -0.91
CA LEU A 31 11.47 3.50 -1.58
C LEU A 31 10.83 4.09 -2.84
N LYS A 32 10.99 3.38 -3.96
CA LYS A 32 10.41 3.73 -5.27
C LYS A 32 9.36 2.75 -5.73
N THR A 33 9.48 1.48 -5.38
CA THR A 33 8.62 0.44 -5.91
C THR A 33 8.24 -0.57 -4.84
N ILE A 34 6.94 -0.88 -4.77
CA ILE A 34 6.45 -2.08 -4.08
C ILE A 34 6.06 -3.06 -5.17
N GLY A 35 6.70 -4.23 -5.16
CA GLY A 35 6.52 -5.25 -6.17
C GLY A 35 5.16 -5.91 -6.11
N GLY A 36 4.64 -6.22 -7.29
CA GLY A 36 3.44 -6.98 -7.47
C GLY A 36 3.72 -8.29 -8.17
N GLY A 37 2.81 -9.19 -8.04
CA GLY A 37 2.92 -10.50 -8.63
C GLY A 37 1.76 -10.82 -9.53
N TYR A 38 1.96 -11.85 -10.27
CA TYR A 38 1.06 -12.37 -11.27
C TYR A 38 -0.20 -12.96 -10.64
N TYR A 39 -1.36 -12.58 -11.15
CA TYR A 39 -2.57 -13.33 -10.92
C TYR A 39 -2.63 -14.46 -11.95
N SER A 40 -2.54 -15.70 -11.49
CA SER A 40 -2.78 -16.85 -12.34
C SER A 40 -4.19 -17.38 -12.08
N TYR A 41 -5.06 -17.29 -13.06
CA TYR A 41 -6.40 -17.85 -13.00
C TYR A 41 -6.42 -19.36 -12.71
N SER A 42 -5.34 -20.07 -13.01
CA SER A 42 -5.25 -21.51 -12.86
C SER A 42 -4.78 -21.99 -11.50
N SER A 43 -4.19 -21.12 -10.67
CA SER A 43 -3.56 -21.54 -9.40
C SER A 43 -4.03 -20.78 -8.17
N SER A 44 -4.83 -19.74 -8.30
CA SER A 44 -5.29 -18.89 -7.18
C SER A 44 -4.15 -18.31 -6.34
N TYR A 45 -2.96 -18.14 -6.92
CA TYR A 45 -1.82 -17.57 -6.23
C TYR A 45 -1.72 -16.07 -6.48
N TYR A 46 -1.58 -15.33 -5.40
CA TYR A 46 -1.33 -13.90 -5.41
C TYR A 46 0.10 -13.65 -4.96
N TYR A 47 0.85 -12.84 -5.70
CA TYR A 47 2.28 -12.61 -5.47
C TYR A 47 2.59 -11.18 -5.05
N GLY A 48 1.59 -10.42 -4.62
CA GLY A 48 1.82 -9.08 -4.09
C GLY A 48 2.71 -9.08 -2.84
N ALA A 49 3.51 -8.05 -2.67
CA ALA A 49 4.48 -7.96 -1.57
C ALA A 49 3.85 -8.11 -0.18
N PHE A 50 2.66 -7.54 0.02
CA PHE A 50 1.91 -7.56 1.28
C PHE A 50 0.53 -8.21 1.13
N CYS A 51 0.33 -9.09 0.16
CA CYS A 51 -0.99 -9.64 -0.10
C CYS A 51 -1.45 -10.64 0.96
N GLN A 52 -2.76 -10.66 1.22
CA GLN A 52 -3.44 -11.62 2.10
C GLN A 52 -2.87 -11.70 3.52
N LEU A 53 -2.48 -10.56 4.06
CA LEU A 53 -2.00 -10.45 5.44
C LEU A 53 -3.18 -10.21 6.37
N LYS A 54 -3.65 -11.27 7.02
CA LYS A 54 -4.90 -11.31 7.79
C LYS A 54 -4.94 -10.34 8.97
N ASN A 55 -3.78 -9.94 9.49
CA ASN A 55 -3.68 -9.11 10.68
C ASN A 55 -3.10 -7.72 10.38
N LEU A 56 -2.79 -7.41 9.12
CA LEU A 56 -2.26 -6.10 8.75
C LEU A 56 -3.34 -5.03 8.91
N MET A 57 -3.14 -4.12 9.85
CA MET A 57 -4.10 -3.07 10.19
C MET A 57 -3.64 -1.68 9.77
N THR A 58 -2.34 -1.44 9.81
CA THR A 58 -1.78 -0.11 9.55
C THR A 58 -0.53 -0.20 8.68
N VAL A 59 -0.51 0.61 7.64
CA VAL A 59 0.69 0.86 6.82
C VAL A 59 0.97 2.35 6.86
N ASP A 60 2.10 2.73 7.43
CA ASP A 60 2.52 4.12 7.50
C ASP A 60 3.71 4.38 6.58
N MET A 61 3.40 4.86 5.38
CA MET A 61 4.35 5.27 4.35
C MET A 61 4.50 6.80 4.28
N SER A 62 4.18 7.52 5.35
CA SER A 62 4.32 8.98 5.35
C SER A 62 5.75 9.45 5.12
N ALA A 63 6.74 8.61 5.47
CA ALA A 63 8.15 8.86 5.17
C ALA A 63 8.55 8.58 3.72
N CYS A 64 7.69 7.92 2.95
CA CYS A 64 7.96 7.55 1.56
C CYS A 64 7.48 8.66 0.63
N THR A 65 8.39 9.54 0.24
CA THR A 65 8.09 10.68 -0.62
C THR A 65 8.50 10.48 -2.07
N GLN A 66 9.10 9.34 -2.40
CA GLN A 66 9.64 9.02 -3.71
C GLN A 66 9.00 7.80 -4.37
N ILE A 67 7.98 7.21 -3.74
CA ILE A 67 7.31 6.02 -4.27
C ILE A 67 6.62 6.33 -5.60
N GLU A 68 6.89 5.51 -6.62
CA GLU A 68 6.41 5.71 -7.99
C GLU A 68 5.36 4.66 -8.39
N THR A 69 5.56 3.42 -7.95
CA THR A 69 4.73 2.29 -8.41
C THR A 69 4.39 1.34 -7.27
N ILE A 70 3.13 0.95 -7.23
CA ILE A 70 2.62 -0.13 -6.37
C ILE A 70 2.12 -1.24 -7.30
N GLY A 71 2.73 -2.40 -7.18
CA GLY A 71 2.52 -3.51 -8.10
C GLY A 71 1.20 -4.23 -7.94
N GLU A 72 0.94 -5.12 -8.88
CA GLU A 72 -0.28 -5.91 -8.94
C GLU A 72 -0.48 -6.71 -7.65
N CYS A 73 -1.67 -6.63 -7.09
CA CYS A 73 -2.05 -7.33 -5.85
C CYS A 73 -1.18 -7.00 -4.63
N ALA A 74 -0.45 -5.90 -4.62
CA ALA A 74 0.50 -5.59 -3.54
C ALA A 74 -0.11 -5.66 -2.14
N PHE A 75 -1.34 -5.18 -1.97
CA PHE A 75 -2.11 -5.23 -0.71
C PHE A 75 -3.43 -5.98 -0.87
N TYR A 76 -3.49 -6.86 -1.85
CA TYR A 76 -4.71 -7.63 -2.14
C TYR A 76 -5.13 -8.48 -0.94
N GLY A 77 -6.41 -8.40 -0.60
CA GLY A 77 -6.98 -9.26 0.44
C GLY A 77 -6.57 -8.91 1.86
N ASP A 78 -6.00 -7.74 2.09
CA ASP A 78 -5.67 -7.24 3.42
C ASP A 78 -6.94 -6.68 4.08
N PHE A 79 -7.87 -7.56 4.41
CA PHE A 79 -9.22 -7.19 4.82
C PHE A 79 -9.30 -6.51 6.20
N GLU A 80 -8.22 -6.51 6.98
CA GLU A 80 -8.12 -5.78 8.24
C GLU A 80 -7.39 -4.44 8.09
N LEU A 81 -6.91 -4.09 6.88
CA LEU A 81 -6.22 -2.82 6.65
C LEU A 81 -7.17 -1.65 6.81
N ARG A 82 -6.98 -0.87 7.87
CA ARG A 82 -7.86 0.24 8.25
C ARG A 82 -7.23 1.61 8.07
N LEU A 83 -5.91 1.70 8.14
CA LEU A 83 -5.20 2.97 8.02
C LEU A 83 -3.99 2.82 7.10
N PHE A 84 -3.96 3.62 6.07
CA PHE A 84 -2.83 3.73 5.15
C PHE A 84 -2.41 5.20 5.06
N LYS A 85 -1.13 5.47 5.30
CA LYS A 85 -0.58 6.82 5.15
C LYS A 85 0.47 6.82 4.06
N ILE A 86 0.53 7.87 3.27
CA ILE A 86 1.53 8.01 2.20
C ILE A 86 2.03 9.45 2.13
N GLY A 87 3.32 9.62 1.80
CA GLY A 87 3.98 10.93 1.80
C GLY A 87 4.16 11.57 0.42
N THR A 88 3.77 10.90 -0.67
CA THR A 88 3.89 11.46 -2.02
C THR A 88 2.71 12.38 -2.36
N GLU A 89 3.00 13.53 -2.95
CA GLU A 89 1.96 14.47 -3.41
C GLU A 89 1.23 13.97 -4.64
N ILE A 90 1.93 13.25 -5.51
CA ILE A 90 1.36 12.63 -6.71
C ILE A 90 1.07 11.17 -6.41
N PRO A 91 -0.18 10.71 -6.62
CA PRO A 91 -0.50 9.30 -6.38
C PRO A 91 0.40 8.37 -7.18
N PRO A 92 1.10 7.42 -6.54
CA PRO A 92 1.83 6.40 -7.26
C PRO A 92 0.93 5.62 -8.20
N THR A 93 1.47 5.19 -9.33
CA THR A 93 0.76 4.32 -10.25
C THR A 93 0.53 2.97 -9.58
N CYS A 94 -0.73 2.55 -9.49
CA CYS A 94 -1.10 1.24 -8.98
C CYS A 94 -1.47 0.31 -10.12
N GLU A 95 -0.90 -0.88 -10.10
CA GLU A 95 -1.30 -1.94 -11.01
C GLU A 95 -2.59 -2.61 -10.52
N ASN A 96 -3.12 -3.54 -11.32
CA ASN A 96 -4.42 -4.16 -11.06
C ASN A 96 -4.51 -4.78 -9.66
N TYR A 97 -5.62 -4.58 -9.00
CA TYR A 97 -5.97 -5.19 -7.71
C TYR A 97 -5.04 -4.83 -6.56
N ALA A 98 -4.23 -3.77 -6.68
CA ALA A 98 -3.26 -3.40 -5.63
C ALA A 98 -3.90 -3.25 -4.25
N PHE A 99 -5.11 -2.67 -4.18
CA PHE A 99 -5.88 -2.50 -2.94
C PHE A 99 -7.21 -3.23 -2.94
N SER A 100 -7.39 -4.20 -3.80
CA SER A 100 -8.64 -4.98 -3.85
C SER A 100 -8.81 -5.81 -2.60
N GLY A 101 -10.01 -5.79 -2.00
CA GLY A 101 -10.31 -6.59 -0.82
C GLY A 101 -9.75 -6.05 0.50
N ILE A 102 -9.37 -4.78 0.56
CA ILE A 102 -9.02 -4.12 1.83
C ILE A 102 -10.28 -3.86 2.66
N ASN A 103 -10.10 -3.47 3.93
CA ASN A 103 -11.23 -3.22 4.82
C ASN A 103 -12.16 -2.14 4.24
N PRO A 104 -13.49 -2.36 4.23
CA PRO A 104 -14.45 -1.40 3.67
C PRO A 104 -14.56 -0.08 4.44
N TYR A 105 -13.95 0.02 5.62
CA TYR A 105 -13.89 1.24 6.42
C TYR A 105 -12.48 1.86 6.44
N SER A 106 -11.62 1.44 5.53
CA SER A 106 -10.23 1.91 5.44
C SER A 106 -10.14 3.42 5.21
N VAL A 107 -9.16 4.03 5.87
CA VAL A 107 -8.86 5.47 5.75
C VAL A 107 -7.49 5.64 5.10
N LEU A 108 -7.43 6.49 4.09
CA LEU A 108 -6.18 6.92 3.46
C LEU A 108 -5.84 8.33 3.93
N LYS A 109 -4.60 8.54 4.36
CA LYS A 109 -4.07 9.85 4.70
C LYS A 109 -2.94 10.23 3.77
N VAL A 110 -3.06 11.41 3.16
CA VAL A 110 -2.18 11.91 2.09
C VAL A 110 -1.66 13.29 2.43
N PRO A 111 -0.63 13.81 1.74
CA PRO A 111 -0.17 15.17 1.97
C PRO A 111 -1.31 16.19 1.83
N SER A 112 -1.21 17.27 2.60
CA SER A 112 -2.23 18.32 2.61
C SER A 112 -2.50 18.85 1.20
N GLY A 113 -3.78 18.97 0.84
CA GLY A 113 -4.20 19.43 -0.48
C GLY A 113 -4.20 18.39 -1.59
N CYS A 114 -3.79 17.14 -1.30
CA CYS A 114 -3.68 16.10 -2.32
C CYS A 114 -4.83 15.09 -2.33
N ALA A 115 -5.80 15.25 -1.42
CA ALA A 115 -6.88 14.27 -1.26
C ALA A 115 -7.69 14.05 -2.56
N ASP A 116 -8.01 15.09 -3.29
CA ASP A 116 -8.83 14.96 -4.50
C ASP A 116 -8.11 14.16 -5.59
N ALA A 117 -6.80 14.34 -5.75
CA ALA A 117 -6.01 13.57 -6.71
C ALA A 117 -6.03 12.08 -6.37
N TYR A 118 -5.90 11.73 -5.10
CA TYR A 118 -5.96 10.33 -4.65
C TYR A 118 -7.36 9.73 -4.80
N LYS A 119 -8.41 10.49 -4.50
CA LYS A 119 -9.79 10.03 -4.66
C LYS A 119 -10.14 9.69 -6.12
N ALA A 120 -9.49 10.35 -7.07
CA ALA A 120 -9.69 10.12 -8.49
C ALA A 120 -8.78 9.03 -9.08
N ALA A 121 -7.70 8.66 -8.37
CA ALA A 121 -6.68 7.75 -8.90
C ALA A 121 -7.11 6.28 -8.81
N THR A 122 -6.79 5.51 -9.86
CA THR A 122 -7.05 4.09 -9.95
C THR A 122 -6.44 3.35 -8.75
N GLU A 123 -7.18 2.41 -8.18
CA GLU A 123 -6.91 1.66 -6.96
C GLU A 123 -6.98 2.51 -5.69
N TRP A 124 -6.39 3.71 -5.66
CA TRP A 124 -6.46 4.62 -4.50
C TRP A 124 -7.90 4.99 -4.12
N LYS A 125 -8.80 5.07 -5.09
CA LYS A 125 -10.22 5.35 -4.88
C LYS A 125 -10.96 4.24 -4.14
N ARG A 126 -10.33 3.08 -3.87
CA ARG A 126 -10.93 1.98 -3.10
C ARG A 126 -10.99 2.26 -1.60
N PHE A 127 -10.21 3.22 -1.10
CA PHE A 127 -10.29 3.61 0.31
C PHE A 127 -11.62 4.27 0.61
N ALA A 128 -12.20 3.96 1.78
CA ALA A 128 -13.51 4.48 2.18
C ALA A 128 -13.52 6.00 2.35
N SER A 129 -12.40 6.56 2.83
CA SER A 129 -12.22 8.00 2.95
C SER A 129 -10.76 8.37 2.73
N THR A 130 -10.53 9.59 2.27
CA THR A 130 -9.18 10.13 2.03
C THR A 130 -9.13 11.53 2.61
N THR A 131 -8.20 11.76 3.54
CA THR A 131 -7.99 13.03 4.23
C THR A 131 -6.52 13.40 4.25
N GLY A 132 -6.19 14.61 4.72
CA GLY A 132 -4.80 15.03 4.86
C GLY A 132 -4.10 14.37 6.05
N LEU A 133 -2.79 14.26 5.97
CA LEU A 133 -1.94 13.74 7.06
C LEU A 133 -2.03 14.62 8.31
N ASP A 134 -2.38 15.89 8.13
CA ASP A 134 -2.51 16.90 9.18
C ASP A 134 -3.94 17.01 9.77
N GLU A 135 -4.82 16.17 9.32
CA GLU A 135 -6.23 16.13 9.75
C GLU A 135 -6.57 15.00 10.70
#